data_ab6b48e78b8fefa56a95e3f14cbfa337
#
_entry.id   ab6b48e78b8fefa56a95e3f14cbfa337
#
_cell.length_a   1.000
_cell.length_b   1.000
_cell.length_c   1.000
_cell.angle_alpha   90.00
_cell.angle_beta   90.00
_cell.angle_gamma   90.00
#
_symmetry.space_group_name_H-M   'P 1'
#
loop_
_entity.id
_entity.type
_entity.pdbx_description
1 polymer ?
#
loop_
_entity_poly.entity_id
_entity_poly.type
_entity_poly.pdbx_seq_one_letter_code
_entity_poly.pdbx_strand_id
1 'polypeptide(L)'
;MVEAQAERCRTQFLLEIGSRLSASLNTRRCAHATAELATSFLADAAIVVLSPDDRRRARWLRAVAERAAPEEGEVPAAAAAVVPGLGEALAGLPGSIRWLDPQDAPEWLLPGEFGPPHRLLVAALPGNAMGTGALVLARRADGRAFDADAEMLACALAVRAGAAISAAMLYEKQSSINAILTADLLPRPLPELEGMELAGSLRASQQAGQIGGDFYDAYLPEPGGGPERAAMLILGDVCGKGAQAAVFAGRVRHCLRALLLLESRPERLVDLLNRSLLDSPVPYSHVTLVLGALRRAARGHLCIDLAVAGHLPPLILRQDGTVDEVASTGCLLGVLEETGVRPVTVDLAPGEVCLLYSDGITEAFGGPVGREMYGEDRLKNALASCAGMPASALVERLEQLSTDWLAGGNQDDRALLAIRSSPPSGRKDPI
;
A
#
# COMPACT_ATOMS: atom_id res chain seq x y z
N MET A 1 34.46 7.03 -43.11
CA MET A 1 33.48 5.97 -42.79
C MET A 1 33.57 5.53 -41.32
N VAL A 2 34.76 5.26 -40.79
CA VAL A 2 34.96 4.79 -39.39
C VAL A 2 34.55 5.86 -38.36
N GLU A 3 34.89 7.13 -38.54
CA GLU A 3 34.50 8.23 -37.66
C GLU A 3 32.98 8.45 -37.62
N ALA A 4 32.31 8.42 -38.79
CA ALA A 4 30.84 8.58 -38.85
C ALA A 4 30.11 7.42 -38.20
N GLN A 5 30.70 6.24 -38.15
CA GLN A 5 30.09 5.06 -37.50
C GLN A 5 30.29 5.14 -35.97
N ALA A 6 31.46 5.60 -35.52
CA ALA A 6 31.73 5.85 -34.09
C ALA A 6 30.79 6.92 -33.51
N GLU A 7 30.59 8.02 -34.26
CA GLU A 7 29.68 9.09 -33.85
C GLU A 7 28.21 8.67 -33.78
N ARG A 8 27.75 7.80 -34.70
CA ARG A 8 26.41 7.21 -34.62
C ARG A 8 26.27 6.31 -33.41
N CYS A 9 27.22 5.42 -33.12
CA CYS A 9 27.18 4.56 -31.94
C CYS A 9 27.16 5.39 -30.66
N ARG A 10 27.93 6.47 -30.58
CA ARG A 10 27.94 7.40 -29.45
C ARG A 10 26.56 8.07 -29.26
N THR A 11 25.97 8.57 -30.34
CA THR A 11 24.67 9.21 -30.29
C THR A 11 23.58 8.22 -29.87
N GLN A 12 23.60 7.01 -30.44
CA GLN A 12 22.68 5.94 -30.08
C GLN A 12 22.80 5.58 -28.60
N PHE A 13 24.01 5.41 -28.08
CA PHE A 13 24.26 5.11 -26.67
C PHE A 13 23.67 6.18 -25.75
N LEU A 14 23.90 7.48 -26.05
CA LEU A 14 23.36 8.58 -25.24
C LEU A 14 21.83 8.65 -25.25
N LEU A 15 21.20 8.33 -26.39
CA LEU A 15 19.74 8.24 -26.49
C LEU A 15 19.18 7.07 -25.68
N GLU A 16 19.82 5.90 -25.77
CA GLU A 16 19.39 4.71 -25.02
C GLU A 16 19.55 4.90 -23.50
N ILE A 17 20.63 5.54 -23.04
CA ILE A 17 20.79 5.92 -21.63
C ILE A 17 19.60 6.73 -21.16
N GLY A 18 19.21 7.79 -21.92
CA GLY A 18 18.09 8.64 -21.58
C GLY A 18 16.78 7.87 -21.49
N SER A 19 16.46 7.05 -22.48
CA SER A 19 15.23 6.29 -22.59
C SER A 19 15.12 5.20 -21.52
N ARG A 20 16.15 4.35 -21.36
CA ARG A 20 16.08 3.18 -20.48
C ARG A 20 16.17 3.52 -18.99
N LEU A 21 16.95 4.54 -18.63
CA LEU A 21 17.13 4.92 -17.22
C LEU A 21 15.98 5.79 -16.69
N SER A 22 15.27 6.55 -17.55
CA SER A 22 14.12 7.34 -17.13
C SER A 22 12.81 6.53 -17.04
N ALA A 23 12.78 5.30 -17.54
CA ALA A 23 11.58 4.49 -17.64
C ALA A 23 11.17 3.79 -16.33
N SER A 24 11.96 3.89 -15.25
CA SER A 24 11.71 3.14 -14.02
C SER A 24 12.08 3.90 -12.76
N LEU A 25 11.22 3.81 -11.75
CA LEU A 25 11.48 4.27 -10.37
C LEU A 25 11.80 3.08 -9.44
N ASN A 26 12.38 2.01 -9.97
CA ASN A 26 12.80 0.84 -9.21
C ASN A 26 14.33 0.72 -9.25
N THR A 27 14.96 0.75 -8.08
CA THR A 27 16.41 0.72 -7.91
C THR A 27 17.07 -0.46 -8.62
N ARG A 28 16.50 -1.67 -8.49
CA ARG A 28 17.02 -2.88 -9.12
C ARG A 28 16.96 -2.79 -10.64
N ARG A 29 15.84 -2.32 -11.21
CA ARG A 29 15.68 -2.15 -12.67
C ARG A 29 16.64 -1.11 -13.22
N CYS A 30 16.85 0.00 -12.52
CA CYS A 30 17.83 1.02 -12.92
C CYS A 30 19.25 0.47 -12.90
N ALA A 31 19.64 -0.32 -11.89
CA ALA A 31 20.94 -0.97 -11.81
C ALA A 31 21.13 -1.99 -12.95
N HIS A 32 20.10 -2.81 -13.25
CA HIS A 32 20.11 -3.73 -14.40
C HIS A 32 20.31 -3.00 -15.73
N ALA A 33 19.50 -1.98 -15.99
CA ALA A 33 19.60 -1.20 -17.21
C ALA A 33 20.99 -0.55 -17.37
N THR A 34 21.57 -0.09 -16.25
CA THR A 34 22.93 0.48 -16.23
C THR A 34 23.98 -0.55 -16.63
N ALA A 35 23.96 -1.74 -16.02
CA ALA A 35 24.92 -2.80 -16.30
C ALA A 35 24.78 -3.33 -17.72
N GLU A 36 23.55 -3.54 -18.21
CA GLU A 36 23.30 -3.97 -19.59
C GLU A 36 23.74 -2.93 -20.64
N LEU A 37 23.45 -1.65 -20.41
CA LEU A 37 23.93 -0.58 -21.29
C LEU A 37 25.46 -0.54 -21.33
N ALA A 38 26.10 -0.68 -20.18
CA ALA A 38 27.56 -0.70 -20.09
C ALA A 38 28.17 -1.90 -20.84
N THR A 39 27.60 -3.09 -20.71
CA THR A 39 28.09 -4.29 -21.44
C THR A 39 27.79 -4.27 -22.92
N SER A 40 26.71 -3.59 -23.34
CA SER A 40 26.37 -3.48 -24.77
C SER A 40 27.27 -2.51 -25.55
N PHE A 41 27.84 -1.49 -24.86
CA PHE A 41 28.57 -0.41 -25.56
C PHE A 41 30.00 -0.14 -25.06
N LEU A 42 30.30 -0.44 -23.79
CA LEU A 42 31.52 0.05 -23.16
C LEU A 42 32.50 -1.03 -22.69
N ALA A 43 31.97 -2.17 -22.21
CA ALA A 43 32.80 -3.13 -21.48
C ALA A 43 32.35 -4.58 -21.69
N ASP A 44 33.23 -5.55 -21.41
CA ASP A 44 32.89 -6.98 -21.45
C ASP A 44 32.21 -7.43 -20.15
N ALA A 45 32.41 -6.69 -19.04
CA ALA A 45 31.65 -6.84 -17.81
C ALA A 45 31.39 -5.47 -17.18
N ALA A 46 30.23 -5.33 -16.56
CA ALA A 46 29.82 -4.14 -15.83
C ALA A 46 29.21 -4.55 -14.49
N ILE A 47 29.68 -3.92 -13.42
CA ILE A 47 29.20 -4.18 -12.07
C ILE A 47 28.68 -2.87 -11.48
N VAL A 48 27.43 -2.85 -11.07
CA VAL A 48 26.82 -1.77 -10.30
C VAL A 48 26.86 -2.18 -8.84
N VAL A 49 27.56 -1.43 -8.02
CA VAL A 49 27.61 -1.62 -6.57
C VAL A 49 26.86 -0.46 -5.93
N LEU A 50 25.75 -0.77 -5.25
CA LEU A 50 24.94 0.24 -4.57
C LEU A 50 25.56 0.61 -3.22
N SER A 51 25.35 1.85 -2.79
CA SER A 51 25.76 2.29 -1.46
C SER A 51 25.15 1.41 -0.38
N PRO A 52 25.89 1.14 0.73
CA PRO A 52 25.43 0.26 1.77
C PRO A 52 24.10 0.71 2.39
N ASP A 53 23.24 -0.26 2.68
CA ASP A 53 21.98 -0.06 3.40
C ASP A 53 22.19 0.13 4.93
N ASP A 54 21.08 0.31 5.67
CA ASP A 54 21.08 0.43 7.14
C ASP A 54 21.66 -0.80 7.85
N ARG A 55 21.68 -1.96 7.20
CA ARG A 55 22.28 -3.21 7.69
C ARG A 55 23.79 -3.30 7.37
N ARG A 56 24.36 -2.23 6.81
CA ARG A 56 25.76 -2.14 6.39
C ARG A 56 26.15 -3.20 5.34
N ARG A 57 25.23 -3.50 4.42
CA ARG A 57 25.46 -4.39 3.29
C ARG A 57 25.37 -3.60 1.99
N ALA A 58 26.36 -3.82 1.12
CA ALA A 58 26.37 -3.29 -0.24
C ALA A 58 25.83 -4.36 -1.20
N ARG A 59 24.77 -4.03 -1.91
CA ARG A 59 24.22 -4.89 -2.98
C ARG A 59 24.99 -4.62 -4.26
N TRP A 60 25.23 -5.66 -5.00
CA TRP A 60 25.87 -5.56 -6.30
C TRP A 60 25.10 -6.32 -7.37
N LEU A 61 25.20 -5.85 -8.60
CA LEU A 61 24.66 -6.44 -9.79
C LEU A 61 25.72 -6.45 -10.86
N ARG A 62 25.97 -7.62 -11.45
CA ARG A 62 27.00 -7.84 -12.48
C ARG A 62 26.38 -8.36 -13.76
N ALA A 63 26.62 -7.66 -14.86
CA ALA A 63 26.36 -8.14 -16.21
C ALA A 63 27.69 -8.47 -16.90
N VAL A 64 27.72 -9.57 -17.63
CA VAL A 64 28.86 -9.99 -18.45
C VAL A 64 28.35 -10.15 -19.86
N ALA A 65 29.07 -9.60 -20.86
CA ALA A 65 28.75 -9.79 -22.26
C ALA A 65 28.68 -11.28 -22.58
N GLU A 66 27.72 -11.67 -23.44
CA GLU A 66 27.47 -13.07 -23.82
C GLU A 66 26.76 -13.95 -22.78
N ARG A 67 26.53 -13.46 -21.55
CA ARG A 67 25.69 -14.15 -20.57
C ARG A 67 24.24 -13.67 -20.65
N ALA A 68 23.32 -14.64 -20.58
CA ALA A 68 21.89 -14.35 -20.78
C ALA A 68 21.22 -13.57 -19.62
N ALA A 69 21.77 -13.64 -18.42
CA ALA A 69 21.19 -12.97 -17.24
C ALA A 69 22.29 -12.37 -16.35
N PRO A 70 22.06 -11.16 -15.79
CA PRO A 70 22.92 -10.58 -14.77
C PRO A 70 22.89 -11.40 -13.46
N GLU A 71 24.00 -11.36 -12.74
CA GLU A 71 24.15 -11.95 -11.42
C GLU A 71 23.98 -10.86 -10.36
N GLU A 72 23.44 -11.22 -9.21
CA GLU A 72 23.21 -10.32 -8.09
C GLU A 72 23.73 -10.92 -6.80
N GLY A 73 24.16 -10.07 -5.88
CA GLY A 73 24.56 -10.50 -4.55
C GLY A 73 24.75 -9.34 -3.58
N GLU A 74 25.20 -9.70 -2.40
CA GLU A 74 25.43 -8.75 -1.32
C GLU A 74 26.78 -9.03 -0.65
N VAL A 75 27.46 -7.97 -0.22
CA VAL A 75 28.69 -8.07 0.57
C VAL A 75 28.63 -7.11 1.77
N PRO A 76 29.37 -7.37 2.85
CA PRO A 76 29.52 -6.41 3.93
C PRO A 76 30.10 -5.09 3.40
N ALA A 77 29.61 -3.96 3.91
CA ALA A 77 30.10 -2.63 3.52
C ALA A 77 31.63 -2.50 3.69
N ALA A 78 32.19 -3.11 4.75
CA ALA A 78 33.63 -3.13 4.98
C ALA A 78 34.39 -3.86 3.86
N ALA A 79 33.85 -4.94 3.31
CA ALA A 79 34.46 -5.68 2.21
C ALA A 79 34.45 -4.89 0.90
N ALA A 80 33.42 -4.08 0.66
CA ALA A 80 33.38 -3.18 -0.48
C ALA A 80 34.30 -1.95 -0.29
N ALA A 81 34.40 -1.44 0.93
CA ALA A 81 35.18 -0.24 1.25
C ALA A 81 36.71 -0.45 1.14
N VAL A 82 37.21 -1.66 1.32
CA VAL A 82 38.66 -1.96 1.21
C VAL A 82 39.14 -2.10 -0.23
N VAL A 83 38.21 -2.21 -1.20
CA VAL A 83 38.58 -2.28 -2.63
C VAL A 83 39.05 -0.90 -3.10
N PRO A 84 40.27 -0.75 -3.60
CA PRO A 84 40.82 0.53 -4.02
C PRO A 84 39.93 1.25 -5.04
N GLY A 85 39.68 2.53 -4.83
CA GLY A 85 38.79 3.35 -5.68
C GLY A 85 37.30 3.11 -5.51
N LEU A 86 36.87 1.88 -5.13
CA LEU A 86 35.47 1.56 -4.92
C LEU A 86 34.94 2.16 -3.60
N GLY A 87 35.72 2.03 -2.51
CA GLY A 87 35.32 2.60 -1.21
C GLY A 87 35.11 4.11 -1.28
N GLU A 88 35.96 4.82 -1.99
CA GLU A 88 35.87 6.27 -2.20
C GLU A 88 34.66 6.64 -3.09
N ALA A 89 34.39 5.84 -4.14
CA ALA A 89 33.22 6.03 -5.00
C ALA A 89 31.91 5.83 -4.24
N LEU A 90 31.85 4.81 -3.39
CA LEU A 90 30.69 4.54 -2.51
C LEU A 90 30.49 5.62 -1.43
N ALA A 91 31.57 6.25 -0.97
CA ALA A 91 31.51 7.41 -0.06
C ALA A 91 30.99 8.68 -0.74
N GLY A 92 30.74 8.64 -2.06
CA GLY A 92 30.17 9.76 -2.81
C GLY A 92 31.15 10.90 -3.04
N LEU A 93 32.44 10.65 -2.91
CA LEU A 93 33.47 11.67 -3.21
C LEU A 93 33.41 11.99 -4.70
N PRO A 94 33.04 13.25 -5.08
CA PRO A 94 33.05 13.64 -6.47
C PRO A 94 34.48 13.53 -7.02
N GLY A 95 34.61 12.91 -8.13
CA GLY A 95 35.93 12.77 -8.73
C GLY A 95 35.87 12.01 -10.04
N SER A 96 36.92 12.22 -10.79
CA SER A 96 37.25 11.50 -12.00
C SER A 96 37.23 9.98 -11.80
N ILE A 97 37.15 9.27 -12.89
CA ILE A 97 37.40 7.84 -12.99
C ILE A 97 38.60 7.42 -12.14
N ARG A 98 38.45 6.34 -11.43
CA ARG A 98 39.52 5.67 -10.69
C ARG A 98 39.84 4.35 -11.37
N TRP A 99 41.08 3.91 -11.17
CA TRP A 99 41.58 2.68 -11.75
C TRP A 99 41.82 1.66 -10.65
N LEU A 100 41.29 0.46 -10.86
CA LEU A 100 41.54 -0.68 -9.99
C LEU A 100 42.41 -1.70 -10.74
N ASP A 101 43.49 -2.13 -10.12
CA ASP A 101 44.32 -3.18 -10.68
C ASP A 101 43.59 -4.56 -10.54
N PRO A 102 43.66 -5.42 -11.55
CA PRO A 102 42.98 -6.70 -11.54
C PRO A 102 43.26 -7.58 -10.32
N GLN A 103 44.50 -7.54 -9.83
CA GLN A 103 44.94 -8.31 -8.66
C GLN A 103 44.28 -7.86 -7.34
N ASP A 104 43.73 -6.65 -7.29
CA ASP A 104 43.03 -6.08 -6.14
C ASP A 104 41.52 -6.28 -6.25
N ALA A 105 41.02 -6.83 -7.35
CA ALA A 105 39.61 -7.10 -7.56
C ALA A 105 39.20 -8.42 -6.88
N PRO A 106 38.33 -8.38 -5.89
CA PRO A 106 37.88 -9.61 -5.23
C PRO A 106 36.94 -10.43 -6.16
N GLU A 107 36.85 -11.72 -5.94
CA GLU A 107 36.07 -12.66 -6.75
C GLU A 107 34.58 -12.29 -6.87
N TRP A 108 34.01 -11.71 -5.81
CA TRP A 108 32.61 -11.23 -5.86
C TRP A 108 32.43 -10.07 -6.84
N LEU A 109 33.47 -9.25 -7.07
CA LEU A 109 33.43 -8.15 -8.02
C LEU A 109 33.67 -8.66 -9.44
N LEU A 110 34.75 -9.42 -9.65
CA LEU A 110 35.10 -10.00 -10.93
C LEU A 110 35.52 -11.47 -10.76
N PRO A 111 34.75 -12.47 -11.23
CA PRO A 111 35.06 -13.87 -11.04
C PRO A 111 36.23 -14.29 -11.90
N GLY A 112 37.03 -15.26 -11.42
CA GLY A 112 38.21 -15.78 -12.12
C GLY A 112 37.92 -16.33 -13.52
N GLU A 113 36.71 -16.83 -13.75
CA GLU A 113 36.30 -17.32 -15.08
C GLU A 113 36.08 -16.21 -16.13
N PHE A 114 36.08 -14.95 -15.74
CA PHE A 114 36.06 -13.81 -16.66
C PHE A 114 37.35 -13.77 -17.52
N GLY A 115 38.45 -14.32 -17.02
CA GLY A 115 39.77 -14.28 -17.63
C GLY A 115 40.57 -13.03 -17.22
N PRO A 116 41.78 -12.89 -17.73
CA PRO A 116 42.63 -11.75 -17.37
C PRO A 116 42.05 -10.44 -17.93
N PRO A 117 41.67 -9.47 -17.08
CA PRO A 117 41.21 -8.17 -17.53
C PRO A 117 42.37 -7.19 -17.70
N HIS A 118 42.15 -6.11 -18.46
CA HIS A 118 42.89 -4.87 -18.30
C HIS A 118 42.60 -4.25 -16.91
N ARG A 119 43.22 -3.09 -16.62
CA ARG A 119 42.81 -2.32 -15.42
C ARG A 119 41.32 -2.02 -15.47
N LEU A 120 40.65 -2.15 -14.33
CA LEU A 120 39.21 -1.88 -14.22
C LEU A 120 38.98 -0.38 -14.03
N LEU A 121 37.94 0.12 -14.67
CA LEU A 121 37.49 1.49 -14.53
C LEU A 121 36.41 1.56 -13.46
N VAL A 122 36.60 2.42 -12.46
CA VAL A 122 35.61 2.66 -11.39
C VAL A 122 35.08 4.09 -11.49
N ALA A 123 33.80 4.25 -11.71
CA ALA A 123 33.12 5.54 -11.75
C ALA A 123 32.08 5.63 -10.61
N ALA A 124 32.12 6.74 -9.88
CA ALA A 124 31.09 6.98 -8.84
C ALA A 124 29.72 7.24 -9.49
N LEU A 125 28.67 6.71 -8.90
CA LEU A 125 27.28 7.02 -9.23
C LEU A 125 26.81 8.16 -8.32
N PRO A 126 26.76 9.40 -8.79
CA PRO A 126 26.40 10.54 -7.95
C PRO A 126 24.92 10.51 -7.60
N GLY A 127 24.57 10.93 -6.38
CA GLY A 127 23.19 11.09 -5.91
C GLY A 127 22.92 12.51 -5.43
N ASN A 128 21.67 12.80 -5.08
CA ASN A 128 21.23 14.15 -4.70
C ASN A 128 21.83 14.66 -3.36
N ALA A 129 22.18 13.77 -2.44
CA ALA A 129 22.74 14.13 -1.12
C ALA A 129 23.96 13.31 -0.75
N MET A 130 24.08 12.10 -1.26
CA MET A 130 25.18 11.17 -1.03
C MET A 130 25.40 10.34 -2.29
N GLY A 131 26.55 9.66 -2.40
CA GLY A 131 26.80 8.72 -3.48
C GLY A 131 25.76 7.58 -3.46
N THR A 132 25.18 7.26 -4.61
CA THR A 132 24.23 6.14 -4.74
C THR A 132 24.90 4.81 -4.94
N GLY A 133 26.19 4.83 -5.34
CA GLY A 133 26.94 3.62 -5.61
C GLY A 133 28.17 3.89 -6.48
N ALA A 134 28.62 2.83 -7.11
CA ALA A 134 29.72 2.84 -8.08
C ALA A 134 29.40 1.94 -9.27
N LEU A 135 29.88 2.33 -10.44
CA LEU A 135 29.91 1.52 -11.66
C LEU A 135 31.36 1.06 -11.88
N VAL A 136 31.55 -0.25 -11.95
CA VAL A 136 32.85 -0.85 -12.26
C VAL A 136 32.75 -1.50 -13.63
N LEU A 137 33.70 -1.17 -14.52
CA LEU A 137 33.78 -1.69 -15.89
C LEU A 137 35.05 -2.47 -16.09
N ALA A 138 34.96 -3.64 -16.71
CA ALA A 138 36.08 -4.49 -17.04
C ALA A 138 36.08 -4.82 -18.53
N ARG A 139 37.29 -4.78 -19.15
CA ARG A 139 37.55 -5.33 -20.49
C ARG A 139 38.56 -6.43 -20.41
N ARG A 140 38.43 -7.46 -21.23
CA ARG A 140 39.39 -8.57 -21.32
C ARG A 140 40.72 -8.09 -21.91
N ALA A 141 41.81 -8.69 -21.52
CA ALA A 141 43.17 -8.26 -21.91
C ALA A 141 43.47 -8.46 -23.41
N ASP A 142 42.75 -9.35 -24.08
CA ASP A 142 42.79 -9.57 -25.52
C ASP A 142 42.02 -8.53 -26.34
N GLY A 143 41.20 -7.71 -25.64
CA GLY A 143 40.46 -6.62 -26.24
C GLY A 143 41.17 -5.28 -26.22
N ARG A 144 40.45 -4.22 -26.60
CA ARG A 144 40.95 -2.84 -26.57
C ARG A 144 40.91 -2.26 -25.15
N ALA A 145 41.97 -1.66 -24.67
CA ALA A 145 41.98 -0.92 -23.40
C ALA A 145 41.00 0.28 -23.43
N PHE A 146 40.62 0.77 -22.26
CA PHE A 146 39.79 1.98 -22.17
C PHE A 146 40.62 3.20 -22.67
N ASP A 147 40.05 3.96 -23.58
CA ASP A 147 40.58 5.22 -24.08
C ASP A 147 39.78 6.42 -23.51
N ALA A 148 40.21 7.63 -23.80
CA ALA A 148 39.56 8.86 -23.30
C ALA A 148 38.08 8.97 -23.69
N ASP A 149 37.68 8.45 -24.86
CA ASP A 149 36.27 8.45 -25.30
C ASP A 149 35.45 7.46 -24.48
N ALA A 150 35.97 6.27 -24.20
CA ALA A 150 35.34 5.29 -23.36
C ALA A 150 35.20 5.79 -21.91
N GLU A 151 36.18 6.47 -21.37
CA GLU A 151 36.13 7.11 -20.06
C GLU A 151 35.03 8.19 -20.00
N MET A 152 34.94 9.04 -21.01
CA MET A 152 33.91 10.07 -21.08
C MET A 152 32.51 9.48 -21.17
N LEU A 153 32.32 8.43 -21.96
CA LEU A 153 31.01 7.73 -22.06
C LEU A 153 30.66 7.00 -20.76
N ALA A 154 31.66 6.39 -20.10
CA ALA A 154 31.44 5.78 -18.78
C ALA A 154 31.05 6.81 -17.72
N CYS A 155 31.65 8.00 -17.72
CA CYS A 155 31.24 9.12 -16.87
C CYS A 155 29.81 9.57 -17.18
N ALA A 156 29.44 9.71 -18.46
CA ALA A 156 28.10 10.13 -18.85
C ALA A 156 27.05 9.12 -18.40
N LEU A 157 27.33 7.81 -18.57
CA LEU A 157 26.47 6.74 -18.06
C LEU A 157 26.38 6.79 -16.53
N ALA A 158 27.50 6.91 -15.83
CA ALA A 158 27.55 6.93 -14.37
C ALA A 158 26.73 8.10 -13.78
N VAL A 159 26.85 9.30 -14.35
CA VAL A 159 26.07 10.47 -13.91
C VAL A 159 24.57 10.24 -14.09
N ARG A 160 24.15 9.74 -15.25
CA ARG A 160 22.75 9.47 -15.55
C ARG A 160 22.18 8.31 -14.72
N ALA A 161 22.96 7.24 -14.59
CA ALA A 161 22.59 6.09 -13.77
C ALA A 161 22.49 6.48 -12.29
N GLY A 162 23.45 7.26 -11.78
CA GLY A 162 23.43 7.77 -10.42
C GLY A 162 22.16 8.59 -10.13
N ALA A 163 21.79 9.49 -11.03
CA ALA A 163 20.56 10.28 -10.89
C ALA A 163 19.29 9.40 -10.90
N ALA A 164 19.20 8.43 -11.82
CA ALA A 164 18.07 7.52 -11.91
C ALA A 164 17.95 6.61 -10.68
N ILE A 165 19.07 6.03 -10.23
CA ILE A 165 19.13 5.18 -9.04
C ILE A 165 18.80 6.00 -7.79
N SER A 166 19.32 7.23 -7.66
CA SER A 166 19.02 8.12 -6.55
C SER A 166 17.53 8.44 -6.47
N ALA A 167 16.90 8.76 -7.60
CA ALA A 167 15.46 9.01 -7.66
C ALA A 167 14.65 7.77 -7.26
N ALA A 168 15.04 6.60 -7.76
CA ALA A 168 14.38 5.33 -7.42
C ALA A 168 14.52 4.99 -5.93
N MET A 169 15.71 5.14 -5.34
CA MET A 169 15.94 4.92 -3.90
C MET A 169 15.11 5.87 -3.02
N LEU A 170 15.03 7.15 -3.40
CA LEU A 170 14.21 8.14 -2.69
C LEU A 170 12.73 7.77 -2.78
N TYR A 171 12.25 7.37 -3.94
CA TYR A 171 10.88 6.94 -4.14
C TYR A 171 10.55 5.68 -3.32
N GLU A 172 11.41 4.67 -3.34
CA GLU A 172 11.26 3.44 -2.54
C GLU A 172 11.24 3.75 -1.03
N LYS A 173 12.14 4.64 -0.57
CA LYS A 173 12.18 5.09 0.83
C LYS A 173 10.91 5.83 1.23
N GLN A 174 10.45 6.76 0.39
CA GLN A 174 9.21 7.51 0.63
C GLN A 174 8.00 6.58 0.64
N SER A 175 7.93 5.64 -0.30
CA SER A 175 6.87 4.63 -0.35
C SER A 175 6.85 3.74 0.89
N SER A 176 8.03 3.31 1.36
CA SER A 176 8.17 2.52 2.59
C SER A 176 7.73 3.30 3.83
N ILE A 177 8.13 4.56 3.96
CA ILE A 177 7.69 5.44 5.07
C ILE A 177 6.17 5.62 5.02
N ASN A 178 5.62 5.90 3.84
CA ASN A 178 4.18 6.02 3.66
C ASN A 178 3.47 4.72 4.07
N ALA A 179 3.96 3.56 3.63
CA ALA A 179 3.38 2.26 3.99
C ALA A 179 3.39 2.02 5.51
N ILE A 180 4.46 2.38 6.21
CA ILE A 180 4.55 2.28 7.68
C ILE A 180 3.54 3.22 8.34
N LEU A 181 3.48 4.49 7.91
CA LEU A 181 2.57 5.48 8.50
C LEU A 181 1.10 5.17 8.23
N THR A 182 0.81 4.53 7.10
CA THR A 182 -0.57 4.19 6.70
C THR A 182 -1.03 2.82 7.17
N ALA A 183 -0.12 1.94 7.62
CA ALA A 183 -0.45 0.58 8.07
C ALA A 183 -1.50 0.57 9.20
N ASP A 184 -1.40 1.52 10.15
CA ASP A 184 -2.37 1.65 11.24
C ASP A 184 -3.70 2.30 10.80
N LEU A 185 -3.74 2.91 9.60
CA LEU A 185 -4.94 3.54 9.06
C LEU A 185 -5.80 2.58 8.25
N LEU A 186 -5.21 1.49 7.74
CA LEU A 186 -5.94 0.44 7.03
C LEU A 186 -6.81 -0.38 7.99
N PRO A 187 -7.94 -0.93 7.51
CA PRO A 187 -8.76 -1.82 8.33
C PRO A 187 -7.97 -3.06 8.73
N ARG A 188 -8.17 -3.48 9.97
CA ARG A 188 -7.61 -4.75 10.45
C ARG A 188 -8.42 -5.93 9.88
N PRO A 189 -7.81 -7.10 9.75
CA PRO A 189 -8.57 -8.31 9.45
C PRO A 189 -9.73 -8.47 10.44
N LEU A 190 -10.92 -8.72 9.92
CA LEU A 190 -12.10 -8.95 10.75
C LEU A 190 -11.93 -10.27 11.53
N PRO A 191 -12.31 -10.32 12.80
CA PRO A 191 -12.18 -11.52 13.61
C PRO A 191 -13.20 -12.59 13.19
N GLU A 192 -12.81 -13.84 13.37
CA GLU A 192 -13.76 -14.95 13.28
C GLU A 192 -14.58 -15.02 14.59
N LEU A 193 -15.89 -14.95 14.47
CA LEU A 193 -16.82 -15.00 15.58
C LEU A 193 -17.77 -16.21 15.43
N GLU A 194 -17.90 -16.97 16.47
CA GLU A 194 -18.79 -18.14 16.44
C GLU A 194 -20.26 -17.73 16.26
N GLY A 195 -20.96 -18.34 15.30
CA GLY A 195 -22.36 -18.07 15.00
C GLY A 195 -22.63 -16.80 14.20
N MET A 196 -21.60 -16.20 13.62
CA MET A 196 -21.71 -15.07 12.68
C MET A 196 -20.59 -15.05 11.66
N GLU A 197 -20.88 -14.53 10.49
CA GLU A 197 -19.89 -14.24 9.44
C GLU A 197 -19.74 -12.73 9.30
N LEU A 198 -18.50 -12.26 9.29
CA LEU A 198 -18.16 -10.85 9.07
C LEU A 198 -17.40 -10.74 7.75
N ALA A 199 -17.77 -9.79 6.92
CA ALA A 199 -17.02 -9.44 5.73
C ALA A 199 -17.04 -7.93 5.53
N GLY A 200 -15.91 -7.36 5.11
CA GLY A 200 -15.80 -5.93 4.86
C GLY A 200 -14.95 -5.64 3.63
N SER A 201 -15.23 -4.54 2.98
CA SER A 201 -14.43 -3.97 1.90
C SER A 201 -14.24 -2.48 2.15
N LEU A 202 -13.03 -1.99 1.91
CA LEU A 202 -12.68 -0.57 1.93
C LEU A 202 -11.89 -0.24 0.68
N ARG A 203 -12.37 0.73 -0.09
CA ARG A 203 -11.73 1.24 -1.30
C ARG A 203 -11.58 2.74 -1.21
N ALA A 204 -10.34 3.19 -1.10
CA ALA A 204 -10.05 4.61 -1.16
C ALA A 204 -10.19 5.16 -2.59
N SER A 205 -10.49 6.44 -2.71
CA SER A 205 -10.57 7.13 -3.99
C SER A 205 -9.21 7.13 -4.71
N GLN A 206 -9.23 7.03 -6.04
CA GLN A 206 -7.99 7.01 -6.83
C GLN A 206 -7.13 8.28 -6.65
N GLN A 207 -7.75 9.41 -6.35
CA GLN A 207 -7.07 10.69 -6.13
C GLN A 207 -6.43 10.80 -4.74
N ALA A 208 -6.93 10.05 -3.76
CA ALA A 208 -6.44 10.05 -2.39
C ALA A 208 -5.29 9.05 -2.13
N GLY A 209 -4.96 8.20 -3.09
CA GLY A 209 -4.00 7.12 -2.91
C GLY A 209 -4.64 5.87 -2.31
N GLN A 210 -4.04 5.24 -1.29
CA GLN A 210 -4.55 3.99 -0.70
C GLN A 210 -5.40 4.20 0.56
N ILE A 211 -5.60 5.44 1.00
CA ILE A 211 -6.27 5.78 2.27
C ILE A 211 -7.24 6.94 2.09
N GLY A 212 -8.36 6.87 2.78
CA GLY A 212 -9.45 7.84 2.74
C GLY A 212 -10.06 8.13 4.10
N GLY A 213 -11.22 8.79 4.09
CA GLY A 213 -12.02 9.13 5.28
C GLY A 213 -12.84 7.97 5.81
N ASP A 214 -13.27 7.09 4.93
CA ASP A 214 -14.03 5.90 5.28
C ASP A 214 -13.20 4.91 6.10
N PHE A 215 -13.82 4.31 7.09
CA PHE A 215 -13.19 3.27 7.88
C PHE A 215 -14.22 2.29 8.46
N TYR A 216 -13.80 1.06 8.70
CA TYR A 216 -14.49 0.11 9.57
C TYR A 216 -13.49 -0.58 10.48
N ASP A 217 -13.99 -1.11 11.61
CA ASP A 217 -13.19 -1.92 12.54
C ASP A 217 -14.10 -2.88 13.32
N ALA A 218 -13.49 -3.87 13.97
CA ALA A 218 -14.15 -4.80 14.85
C ALA A 218 -13.36 -4.94 16.16
N TYR A 219 -14.03 -4.81 17.27
CA TYR A 219 -13.45 -4.91 18.60
C TYR A 219 -14.02 -6.09 19.35
N LEU A 220 -13.14 -6.99 19.77
CA LEU A 220 -13.54 -8.13 20.60
C LEU A 220 -13.52 -7.75 22.08
N PRO A 221 -14.45 -8.27 22.90
CA PRO A 221 -14.34 -8.17 24.35
C PRO A 221 -13.08 -8.89 24.82
N GLU A 222 -12.43 -8.36 25.86
CA GLU A 222 -11.28 -9.04 26.46
C GLU A 222 -11.65 -10.41 27.00
N PRO A 223 -10.76 -11.42 26.89
CA PRO A 223 -10.97 -12.73 27.49
C PRO A 223 -11.19 -12.61 29.01
N GLY A 224 -12.32 -13.11 29.50
CA GLY A 224 -12.70 -13.00 30.93
C GLY A 224 -13.62 -11.81 31.28
N GLY A 225 -13.95 -10.96 30.31
CA GLY A 225 -15.06 -10.00 30.42
C GLY A 225 -16.38 -10.79 30.56
N GLY A 226 -17.23 -10.40 31.52
CA GLY A 226 -18.50 -11.07 31.78
C GLY A 226 -19.41 -11.17 30.55
N PRO A 227 -20.54 -11.92 30.64
CA PRO A 227 -21.44 -12.19 29.51
C PRO A 227 -22.10 -10.94 28.89
N GLU A 228 -21.93 -9.79 29.51
CA GLU A 228 -22.48 -8.52 29.05
C GLU A 228 -21.60 -7.78 28.02
N ARG A 229 -20.35 -8.22 27.82
CA ARG A 229 -19.46 -7.60 26.83
C ARG A 229 -19.66 -8.19 25.44
N ALA A 230 -20.35 -7.42 24.61
CA ALA A 230 -20.58 -7.73 23.20
C ALA A 230 -19.34 -7.42 22.35
N ALA A 231 -19.17 -8.12 21.23
CA ALA A 231 -18.28 -7.66 20.18
C ALA A 231 -18.85 -6.35 19.60
N MET A 232 -17.99 -5.38 19.32
CA MET A 232 -18.39 -4.09 18.76
C MET A 232 -17.89 -3.95 17.33
N LEU A 233 -18.79 -3.61 16.42
CA LEU A 233 -18.48 -3.25 15.05
C LEU A 233 -18.68 -1.76 14.85
N ILE A 234 -17.88 -1.21 13.96
CA ILE A 234 -17.94 0.19 13.58
C ILE A 234 -17.78 0.33 12.07
N LEU A 235 -18.56 1.21 11.48
CA LEU A 235 -18.33 1.80 10.18
C LEU A 235 -18.58 3.30 10.28
N GLY A 236 -17.70 4.11 9.72
CA GLY A 236 -17.79 5.56 9.77
C GLY A 236 -17.10 6.22 8.60
N ASP A 237 -17.49 7.45 8.37
CA ASP A 237 -16.92 8.35 7.39
C ASP A 237 -16.54 9.68 8.05
N VAL A 238 -15.35 10.16 7.71
CA VAL A 238 -14.78 11.40 8.21
C VAL A 238 -14.80 12.45 7.11
N CYS A 239 -15.30 13.62 7.43
CA CYS A 239 -15.28 14.75 6.49
C CYS A 239 -13.88 15.04 5.97
N GLY A 240 -13.76 15.15 4.64
CA GLY A 240 -12.50 15.44 3.96
C GLY A 240 -12.02 14.28 3.09
N LYS A 241 -10.88 14.45 2.42
CA LYS A 241 -10.32 13.44 1.52
C LYS A 241 -8.81 13.29 1.73
N GLY A 242 -8.31 12.11 1.38
CA GLY A 242 -6.89 11.81 1.39
C GLY A 242 -6.27 11.67 2.79
N ALA A 243 -4.97 11.95 2.90
CA ALA A 243 -4.18 11.67 4.10
C ALA A 243 -4.69 12.36 5.37
N GLN A 244 -5.25 13.57 5.28
CA GLN A 244 -5.77 14.28 6.45
C GLN A 244 -7.01 13.60 7.02
N ALA A 245 -7.95 13.21 6.16
CA ALA A 245 -9.14 12.46 6.55
C ALA A 245 -8.74 11.10 7.16
N ALA A 246 -7.83 10.38 6.54
CA ALA A 246 -7.34 9.10 7.05
C ALA A 246 -6.69 9.20 8.43
N VAL A 247 -5.86 10.23 8.67
CA VAL A 247 -5.27 10.48 10.01
C VAL A 247 -6.37 10.75 11.04
N PHE A 248 -7.41 11.49 10.66
CA PHE A 248 -8.52 11.76 11.55
C PHE A 248 -9.37 10.50 11.82
N ALA A 249 -9.66 9.69 10.79
CA ALA A 249 -10.28 8.37 10.95
C ALA A 249 -9.48 7.46 11.91
N GLY A 250 -8.14 7.46 11.79
CA GLY A 250 -7.25 6.77 12.73
C GLY A 250 -7.41 7.26 14.18
N ARG A 251 -7.50 8.57 14.40
CA ARG A 251 -7.75 9.15 15.74
C ARG A 251 -9.10 8.70 16.30
N VAL A 252 -10.15 8.74 15.50
CA VAL A 252 -11.50 8.28 15.90
C VAL A 252 -11.45 6.82 16.34
N ARG A 253 -10.83 5.95 15.55
CA ARG A 253 -10.66 4.52 15.88
C ARG A 253 -9.87 4.30 17.18
N HIS A 254 -8.79 5.04 17.38
CA HIS A 254 -7.99 4.96 18.62
C HIS A 254 -8.77 5.45 19.85
N CYS A 255 -9.50 6.55 19.71
CA CYS A 255 -10.37 7.06 20.77
C CYS A 255 -11.43 6.04 21.15
N LEU A 256 -12.14 5.48 20.18
CA LEU A 256 -13.15 4.44 20.41
C LEU A 256 -12.55 3.20 21.09
N ARG A 257 -11.38 2.75 20.67
CA ARG A 257 -10.68 1.63 21.31
C ARG A 257 -10.40 1.89 22.79
N ALA A 258 -9.99 3.11 23.14
CA ALA A 258 -9.77 3.48 24.52
C ALA A 258 -11.10 3.56 25.33
N LEU A 259 -12.14 4.12 24.73
CA LEU A 259 -13.46 4.22 25.35
C LEU A 259 -14.10 2.85 25.58
N LEU A 260 -13.89 1.88 24.69
CA LEU A 260 -14.39 0.50 24.81
C LEU A 260 -13.83 -0.26 26.03
N LEU A 261 -12.72 0.20 26.61
CA LEU A 261 -12.23 -0.36 27.86
C LEU A 261 -13.13 0.01 29.05
N LEU A 262 -13.90 1.11 28.94
CA LEU A 262 -14.68 1.70 30.01
C LEU A 262 -16.19 1.57 29.81
N GLU A 263 -16.66 1.54 28.58
CA GLU A 263 -18.07 1.53 28.22
C GLU A 263 -18.34 0.50 27.10
N SER A 264 -19.49 -0.15 27.13
CA SER A 264 -19.90 -1.16 26.16
C SER A 264 -21.22 -0.81 25.43
N ARG A 265 -21.92 0.23 25.87
CA ARG A 265 -23.18 0.65 25.24
C ARG A 265 -22.92 1.59 24.08
N PRO A 266 -23.39 1.27 22.87
CA PRO A 266 -23.11 2.06 21.66
C PRO A 266 -23.47 3.53 21.77
N GLU A 267 -24.65 3.86 22.34
CA GLU A 267 -25.11 5.24 22.51
C GLU A 267 -24.21 6.06 23.43
N ARG A 268 -23.66 5.43 24.49
CA ARG A 268 -22.75 6.09 25.42
C ARG A 268 -21.37 6.31 24.80
N LEU A 269 -20.91 5.34 24.02
CA LEU A 269 -19.65 5.48 23.29
C LEU A 269 -19.73 6.63 22.29
N VAL A 270 -20.86 6.77 21.60
CA VAL A 270 -21.13 7.89 20.69
C VAL A 270 -21.08 9.23 21.42
N ASP A 271 -21.74 9.36 22.58
CA ASP A 271 -21.74 10.58 23.39
C ASP A 271 -20.32 10.94 23.86
N LEU A 272 -19.55 9.97 24.35
CA LEU A 272 -18.17 10.17 24.81
C LEU A 272 -17.24 10.58 23.66
N LEU A 273 -17.39 9.91 22.52
CA LEU A 273 -16.63 10.26 21.31
C LEU A 273 -16.97 11.68 20.85
N ASN A 274 -18.26 12.04 20.80
CA ASN A 274 -18.72 13.39 20.42
C ASN A 274 -18.05 14.47 21.27
N ARG A 275 -18.05 14.32 22.60
CA ARG A 275 -17.38 15.25 23.52
C ARG A 275 -15.88 15.37 23.21
N SER A 276 -15.22 14.24 22.95
CA SER A 276 -13.79 14.24 22.58
C SER A 276 -13.51 14.96 21.27
N LEU A 277 -14.46 14.91 20.32
CA LEU A 277 -14.34 15.60 19.04
C LEU A 277 -14.62 17.10 19.15
N LEU A 278 -15.58 17.51 19.96
CA LEU A 278 -15.89 18.92 20.23
C LEU A 278 -14.70 19.64 20.90
N ASP A 279 -13.96 18.96 21.78
CA ASP A 279 -12.76 19.49 22.44
C ASP A 279 -11.52 19.47 21.53
N SER A 280 -11.63 18.95 20.29
CA SER A 280 -10.50 18.82 19.39
C SER A 280 -10.07 20.18 18.80
N PRO A 281 -8.76 20.49 18.77
CA PRO A 281 -8.25 21.72 18.16
C PRO A 281 -8.32 21.74 16.62
N VAL A 282 -8.74 20.64 15.99
CA VAL A 282 -8.84 20.53 14.52
C VAL A 282 -10.20 21.07 14.08
N PRO A 283 -10.25 22.25 13.43
CA PRO A 283 -11.52 22.83 13.01
C PRO A 283 -12.20 22.00 11.91
N TYR A 284 -13.54 21.99 11.92
CA TYR A 284 -14.39 21.34 10.90
C TYR A 284 -14.25 19.82 10.78
N SER A 285 -13.78 19.15 11.82
CA SER A 285 -13.69 17.69 11.85
C SER A 285 -14.99 17.09 12.36
N HIS A 286 -15.83 16.62 11.48
CA HIS A 286 -17.05 15.89 11.81
C HIS A 286 -17.00 14.46 11.27
N VAL A 287 -17.74 13.59 11.92
CA VAL A 287 -17.75 12.15 11.63
C VAL A 287 -19.19 11.68 11.58
N THR A 288 -19.51 10.90 10.59
CA THR A 288 -20.70 10.07 10.58
C THR A 288 -20.32 8.64 10.98
N LEU A 289 -21.17 7.98 11.77
CA LEU A 289 -20.77 6.74 12.41
C LEU A 289 -21.94 5.81 12.66
N VAL A 290 -21.74 4.51 12.47
CA VAL A 290 -22.56 3.43 12.97
C VAL A 290 -21.75 2.59 13.94
N LEU A 291 -22.23 2.43 15.17
CA LEU A 291 -21.74 1.44 16.14
C LEU A 291 -22.76 0.32 16.30
N GLY A 292 -22.30 -0.93 16.28
CA GLY A 292 -23.14 -2.10 16.49
C GLY A 292 -22.56 -3.01 17.57
N ALA A 293 -23.29 -3.20 18.68
CA ALA A 293 -22.92 -4.18 19.70
C ALA A 293 -23.61 -5.52 19.38
N LEU A 294 -22.79 -6.55 19.14
CA LEU A 294 -23.23 -7.88 18.70
C LEU A 294 -23.42 -8.81 19.90
N ARG A 295 -24.61 -9.39 20.05
CA ARG A 295 -24.90 -10.39 21.06
C ARG A 295 -25.57 -11.60 20.43
N ARG A 296 -25.07 -12.78 20.75
CA ARG A 296 -25.73 -14.03 20.36
C ARG A 296 -27.01 -14.20 21.15
N ALA A 297 -28.08 -14.56 20.46
CA ALA A 297 -29.37 -14.90 21.05
C ALA A 297 -29.65 -16.41 20.89
N ALA A 298 -30.75 -16.87 21.49
CA ALA A 298 -31.13 -18.28 21.40
C ALA A 298 -31.40 -18.69 19.94
N ARG A 299 -31.30 -20.00 19.67
CA ARG A 299 -31.61 -20.64 18.36
C ARG A 299 -30.81 -20.09 17.18
N GLY A 300 -29.61 -19.59 17.40
CA GLY A 300 -28.71 -19.08 16.34
C GLY A 300 -29.11 -17.68 15.85
N HIS A 301 -29.99 -16.97 16.54
CA HIS A 301 -30.26 -15.56 16.27
C HIS A 301 -29.08 -14.67 16.71
N LEU A 302 -28.93 -13.55 16.04
CA LEU A 302 -27.94 -12.52 16.37
C LEU A 302 -28.70 -11.21 16.65
N CYS A 303 -28.50 -10.67 17.85
CA CYS A 303 -29.05 -9.39 18.25
C CYS A 303 -27.97 -8.31 18.10
N ILE A 304 -28.31 -7.21 17.45
CA ILE A 304 -27.41 -6.09 17.22
C ILE A 304 -28.03 -4.82 17.79
N ASP A 305 -27.39 -4.22 18.79
CA ASP A 305 -27.77 -2.90 19.27
C ASP A 305 -27.00 -1.85 18.47
N LEU A 306 -27.71 -1.12 17.62
CA LEU A 306 -27.18 -0.14 16.68
C LEU A 306 -27.34 1.28 17.23
N ALA A 307 -26.26 2.08 17.18
CA ALA A 307 -26.27 3.51 17.38
C ALA A 307 -25.77 4.18 16.09
N VAL A 308 -26.62 4.98 15.45
CA VAL A 308 -26.32 5.65 14.17
C VAL A 308 -26.24 7.15 14.41
N ALA A 309 -25.07 7.72 14.15
CA ALA A 309 -24.76 9.12 14.36
C ALA A 309 -24.54 9.83 13.02
N GLY A 310 -25.60 10.36 12.43
CA GLY A 310 -25.56 11.10 11.17
C GLY A 310 -25.14 10.29 9.95
N HIS A 311 -25.03 8.98 10.07
CA HIS A 311 -24.64 8.07 9.01
C HIS A 311 -25.85 7.49 8.29
N LEU A 312 -25.63 6.90 7.10
CA LEU A 312 -26.65 6.19 6.35
C LEU A 312 -27.22 5.03 7.19
N PRO A 313 -28.54 4.81 7.14
CA PRO A 313 -29.16 3.74 7.91
C PRO A 313 -28.73 2.36 7.43
N PRO A 314 -28.40 1.43 8.35
CA PRO A 314 -28.09 0.06 7.99
C PRO A 314 -29.24 -0.63 7.26
N LEU A 315 -28.91 -1.54 6.34
CA LEU A 315 -29.89 -2.36 5.61
C LEU A 315 -29.91 -3.78 6.17
N ILE A 316 -31.11 -4.33 6.31
CA ILE A 316 -31.32 -5.71 6.77
C ILE A 316 -31.85 -6.55 5.62
N LEU A 317 -31.08 -7.50 5.15
CA LEU A 317 -31.52 -8.50 4.19
C LEU A 317 -32.14 -9.67 4.92
N ARG A 318 -33.44 -9.88 4.71
CA ARG A 318 -34.21 -10.96 5.28
C ARG A 318 -34.05 -12.26 4.48
N GLN A 319 -34.45 -13.38 5.06
CA GLN A 319 -34.38 -14.70 4.40
C GLN A 319 -35.21 -14.77 3.10
N ASP A 320 -36.32 -14.07 3.04
CA ASP A 320 -37.21 -14.00 1.87
C ASP A 320 -36.72 -13.06 0.76
N GLY A 321 -35.58 -12.41 0.96
CA GLY A 321 -35.00 -11.46 0.02
C GLY A 321 -35.52 -10.03 0.18
N THR A 322 -36.39 -9.75 1.13
CA THR A 322 -36.79 -8.37 1.45
C THR A 322 -35.62 -7.62 2.10
N VAL A 323 -35.57 -6.32 1.84
CA VAL A 323 -34.55 -5.43 2.42
C VAL A 323 -35.26 -4.35 3.23
N ASP A 324 -35.06 -4.40 4.54
CA ASP A 324 -35.55 -3.40 5.48
C ASP A 324 -34.48 -2.36 5.76
N GLU A 325 -34.86 -1.13 6.01
CA GLU A 325 -34.02 -0.05 6.47
C GLU A 325 -34.16 0.15 7.96
N VAL A 326 -33.06 0.27 8.69
CA VAL A 326 -33.08 0.49 10.14
C VAL A 326 -33.49 1.94 10.41
N ALA A 327 -34.65 2.14 11.03
CA ALA A 327 -35.08 3.47 11.45
C ALA A 327 -34.13 4.03 12.50
N SER A 328 -33.31 4.98 12.14
CA SER A 328 -32.25 5.56 12.99
C SER A 328 -32.45 7.05 13.18
N THR A 329 -32.01 7.56 14.34
CA THR A 329 -32.03 8.98 14.65
C THR A 329 -30.73 9.37 15.32
N GLY A 330 -30.14 10.50 14.91
CA GLY A 330 -28.91 11.03 15.49
C GLY A 330 -28.22 11.99 14.55
N CYS A 331 -27.53 12.98 15.11
CA CYS A 331 -26.72 13.92 14.35
C CYS A 331 -25.30 13.40 14.18
N LEU A 332 -24.61 13.93 13.17
CA LEU A 332 -23.17 13.70 12.98
C LEU A 332 -22.37 14.24 14.19
N LEU A 333 -21.22 13.65 14.45
CA LEU A 333 -20.41 13.93 15.63
C LEU A 333 -19.42 15.10 15.40
N GLY A 334 -19.10 15.81 16.47
CA GLY A 334 -18.15 16.94 16.46
C GLY A 334 -18.77 18.27 16.07
N VAL A 335 -20.10 18.40 16.02
CA VAL A 335 -20.81 19.64 15.63
C VAL A 335 -21.74 20.14 16.71
N LEU A 336 -22.56 19.28 17.28
CA LEU A 336 -23.53 19.63 18.31
C LEU A 336 -23.17 18.95 19.65
N GLU A 337 -23.48 19.61 20.78
CA GLU A 337 -23.25 19.02 22.11
C GLU A 337 -24.07 17.76 22.34
N GLU A 338 -25.33 17.75 21.88
CA GLU A 338 -26.23 16.61 21.97
C GLU A 338 -26.31 15.88 20.64
N THR A 339 -25.98 14.59 20.65
CA THR A 339 -26.01 13.75 19.43
C THR A 339 -27.42 13.34 19.02
N GLY A 340 -28.36 13.31 19.99
CA GLY A 340 -29.72 12.83 19.77
C GLY A 340 -29.82 11.37 19.34
N VAL A 341 -28.75 10.60 19.44
CA VAL A 341 -28.67 9.20 19.05
C VAL A 341 -29.54 8.34 19.96
N ARG A 342 -30.42 7.58 19.37
CA ARG A 342 -31.24 6.55 20.06
C ARG A 342 -30.86 5.18 19.54
N PRO A 343 -30.49 4.26 20.44
CA PRO A 343 -30.12 2.90 20.01
C PRO A 343 -31.33 2.17 19.47
N VAL A 344 -31.14 1.36 18.44
CA VAL A 344 -32.14 0.49 17.83
C VAL A 344 -31.62 -0.94 17.89
N THR A 345 -32.41 -1.84 18.44
CA THR A 345 -32.10 -3.27 18.49
C THR A 345 -32.67 -3.97 17.26
N VAL A 346 -31.82 -4.67 16.54
CA VAL A 346 -32.19 -5.50 15.38
C VAL A 346 -31.95 -6.96 15.73
N ASP A 347 -32.91 -7.82 15.42
CA ASP A 347 -32.78 -9.26 15.50
C ASP A 347 -32.60 -9.85 14.11
N LEU A 348 -31.52 -10.62 13.93
CA LEU A 348 -31.24 -11.36 12.70
C LEU A 348 -31.45 -12.85 12.93
N ALA A 349 -32.36 -13.43 12.18
CA ALA A 349 -32.50 -14.87 12.10
C ALA A 349 -31.31 -15.50 11.36
N PRO A 350 -31.03 -16.80 11.53
CA PRO A 350 -29.95 -17.48 10.83
C PRO A 350 -30.06 -17.28 9.31
N GLY A 351 -28.97 -16.79 8.68
CA GLY A 351 -28.92 -16.50 7.26
C GLY A 351 -29.23 -15.05 6.88
N GLU A 352 -29.85 -14.26 7.78
CA GLU A 352 -30.08 -12.82 7.55
C GLU A 352 -28.82 -12.00 7.72
N VAL A 353 -28.78 -10.85 7.05
CA VAL A 353 -27.59 -9.98 6.99
C VAL A 353 -27.94 -8.55 7.39
N CYS A 354 -27.13 -7.95 8.24
CA CYS A 354 -27.07 -6.50 8.42
C CYS A 354 -25.91 -5.95 7.60
N LEU A 355 -26.20 -5.01 6.70
CA LEU A 355 -25.21 -4.33 5.86
C LEU A 355 -25.05 -2.89 6.33
N LEU A 356 -23.82 -2.51 6.68
CA LEU A 356 -23.39 -1.13 6.85
C LEU A 356 -22.65 -0.69 5.58
N TYR A 357 -22.85 0.54 5.15
CA TYR A 357 -22.26 1.05 3.92
C TYR A 357 -22.06 2.56 3.98
N SER A 358 -21.04 3.09 3.31
CA SER A 358 -20.81 4.53 3.18
C SER A 358 -21.49 5.11 1.93
N ASP A 359 -21.61 6.43 1.90
CA ASP A 359 -22.23 7.18 0.81
C ASP A 359 -21.50 7.01 -0.53
N GLY A 360 -20.18 6.78 -0.52
CA GLY A 360 -19.42 6.50 -1.73
C GLY A 360 -19.91 5.30 -2.54
N ILE A 361 -20.74 4.41 -1.95
CA ILE A 361 -21.44 3.35 -2.69
C ILE A 361 -22.63 3.92 -3.45
N THR A 362 -23.49 4.68 -2.78
CA THR A 362 -24.76 5.20 -3.35
C THR A 362 -24.55 6.45 -4.18
N GLU A 363 -23.54 7.27 -3.85
CA GLU A 363 -23.18 8.48 -4.59
C GLU A 363 -22.20 8.22 -5.75
N ALA A 364 -21.86 6.96 -6.03
CA ALA A 364 -21.07 6.59 -7.19
C ALA A 364 -21.70 7.09 -8.49
N PHE A 365 -21.06 8.04 -9.16
CA PHE A 365 -21.52 8.57 -10.46
C PHE A 365 -21.05 7.68 -11.61
N GLY A 366 -22.01 7.25 -12.46
CA GLY A 366 -21.70 6.36 -13.56
C GLY A 366 -22.91 6.11 -14.46
N GLY A 367 -23.13 4.83 -14.81
CA GLY A 367 -24.20 4.38 -15.70
C GLY A 367 -23.89 4.65 -17.17
N PRO A 368 -24.82 4.30 -18.09
CA PRO A 368 -24.61 4.35 -19.53
C PRO A 368 -24.24 5.75 -20.08
N VAL A 369 -24.63 6.82 -19.37
CA VAL A 369 -24.35 8.21 -19.74
C VAL A 369 -23.31 8.87 -18.83
N GLY A 370 -22.80 8.14 -17.81
CA GLY A 370 -21.78 8.61 -16.86
C GLY A 370 -22.24 9.74 -15.93
N ARG A 371 -23.56 9.97 -15.77
CA ARG A 371 -24.13 11.11 -15.03
C ARG A 371 -25.18 10.73 -13.99
N GLU A 372 -25.37 9.47 -13.73
CA GLU A 372 -26.35 9.00 -12.76
C GLU A 372 -25.66 8.49 -11.50
N MET A 373 -26.24 8.80 -10.33
CA MET A 373 -25.82 8.14 -9.07
C MET A 373 -26.25 6.68 -9.08
N TYR A 374 -25.49 5.82 -8.45
CA TYR A 374 -25.90 4.43 -8.22
C TYR A 374 -27.22 4.37 -7.46
N GLY A 375 -27.31 5.12 -6.37
CA GLY A 375 -28.51 5.33 -5.58
C GLY A 375 -28.86 4.17 -4.66
N GLU A 376 -29.66 4.47 -3.66
CA GLU A 376 -30.08 3.48 -2.65
C GLU A 376 -30.96 2.36 -3.23
N ASP A 377 -31.84 2.68 -4.18
CA ASP A 377 -32.73 1.67 -4.77
C ASP A 377 -31.97 0.58 -5.50
N ARG A 378 -30.89 0.94 -6.23
CA ARG A 378 -30.05 -0.05 -6.89
C ARG A 378 -29.26 -0.88 -5.87
N LEU A 379 -28.79 -0.25 -4.79
CA LEU A 379 -28.13 -0.97 -3.69
C LEU A 379 -29.09 -1.96 -3.02
N LYS A 380 -30.30 -1.54 -2.69
CA LYS A 380 -31.33 -2.42 -2.09
C LYS A 380 -31.69 -3.58 -3.01
N ASN A 381 -31.88 -3.33 -4.31
CA ASN A 381 -32.15 -4.38 -5.31
C ASN A 381 -30.97 -5.34 -5.48
N ALA A 382 -29.74 -4.83 -5.49
CA ALA A 382 -28.52 -5.65 -5.54
C ALA A 382 -28.41 -6.52 -4.28
N LEU A 383 -28.63 -5.93 -3.09
CA LEU A 383 -28.60 -6.65 -1.82
C LEU A 383 -29.68 -7.75 -1.77
N ALA A 384 -30.91 -7.46 -2.21
CA ALA A 384 -31.99 -8.44 -2.28
C ALA A 384 -31.61 -9.67 -3.12
N SER A 385 -30.88 -9.47 -4.24
CA SER A 385 -30.38 -10.55 -5.09
C SER A 385 -29.32 -11.43 -4.44
N CYS A 386 -28.74 -10.99 -3.32
CA CYS A 386 -27.71 -11.71 -2.57
C CYS A 386 -28.28 -12.60 -1.44
N ALA A 387 -29.60 -12.79 -1.36
CA ALA A 387 -30.21 -13.62 -0.31
C ALA A 387 -29.59 -15.04 -0.32
N GLY A 388 -29.20 -15.52 0.87
CA GLY A 388 -28.57 -16.83 1.05
C GLY A 388 -27.07 -16.89 0.74
N MET A 389 -26.44 -15.81 0.23
CA MET A 389 -25.00 -15.79 -0.01
C MET A 389 -24.21 -15.69 1.30
N PRO A 390 -22.98 -16.27 1.36
CA PRO A 390 -22.02 -15.95 2.42
C PRO A 390 -21.70 -14.46 2.47
N ALA A 391 -21.36 -13.93 3.66
CA ALA A 391 -21.07 -12.50 3.83
C ALA A 391 -19.96 -11.99 2.90
N SER A 392 -18.91 -12.79 2.68
CA SER A 392 -17.80 -12.42 1.79
C SER A 392 -18.23 -12.30 0.32
N ALA A 393 -19.02 -13.26 -0.18
CA ALA A 393 -19.52 -13.25 -1.55
C ALA A 393 -20.51 -12.09 -1.79
N LEU A 394 -21.31 -11.75 -0.77
CA LEU A 394 -22.23 -10.61 -0.80
C LEU A 394 -21.45 -9.29 -0.94
N VAL A 395 -20.44 -9.07 -0.09
CA VAL A 395 -19.62 -7.85 -0.13
C VAL A 395 -18.90 -7.73 -1.47
N GLU A 396 -18.27 -8.81 -1.95
CA GLU A 396 -17.58 -8.84 -3.24
C GLU A 396 -18.55 -8.51 -4.40
N ARG A 397 -19.77 -9.07 -4.37
CA ARG A 397 -20.80 -8.80 -5.38
C ARG A 397 -21.23 -7.34 -5.41
N LEU A 398 -21.49 -6.74 -4.24
CA LEU A 398 -21.89 -5.34 -4.15
C LEU A 398 -20.75 -4.40 -4.58
N GLU A 399 -19.51 -4.71 -4.19
CA GLU A 399 -18.33 -3.98 -4.61
C GLU A 399 -18.16 -4.01 -6.13
N GLN A 400 -18.31 -5.19 -6.75
CA GLN A 400 -18.21 -5.35 -8.20
C GLN A 400 -19.27 -4.54 -8.93
N LEU A 401 -20.54 -4.61 -8.50
CA LEU A 401 -21.64 -3.86 -9.12
C LEU A 401 -21.43 -2.35 -9.03
N SER A 402 -20.96 -1.85 -7.88
CA SER A 402 -20.62 -0.44 -7.70
C SER A 402 -19.42 -0.02 -8.60
N THR A 403 -18.43 -0.89 -8.76
CA THR A 403 -17.26 -0.64 -9.61
C THR A 403 -17.63 -0.64 -11.08
N ASP A 404 -18.45 -1.59 -11.53
CA ASP A 404 -18.94 -1.65 -12.92
C ASP A 404 -19.79 -0.42 -13.27
N TRP A 405 -20.53 0.11 -12.30
CA TRP A 405 -21.31 1.34 -12.48
C TRP A 405 -20.45 2.57 -12.73
N LEU A 406 -19.33 2.69 -12.04
CA LEU A 406 -18.45 3.87 -12.12
C LEU A 406 -17.83 4.11 -13.50
N ALA A 407 -17.64 3.06 -14.32
CA ALA A 407 -17.12 3.16 -15.68
C ALA A 407 -15.93 4.14 -15.86
N GLY A 408 -15.07 4.29 -14.84
CA GLY A 408 -13.91 5.19 -14.85
C GLY A 408 -14.18 6.62 -14.37
N GLY A 409 -15.37 6.90 -13.80
CA GLY A 409 -15.71 8.20 -13.20
C GLY A 409 -14.94 8.52 -11.91
N ASN A 410 -15.14 9.75 -11.41
CA ASN A 410 -14.54 10.20 -10.15
C ASN A 410 -15.12 9.38 -8.99
N GLN A 411 -14.24 8.82 -8.15
CA GLN A 411 -14.61 7.93 -7.06
C GLN A 411 -14.46 8.67 -5.73
N ASP A 412 -15.42 8.49 -4.82
CA ASP A 412 -15.22 8.72 -3.40
C ASP A 412 -14.76 7.44 -2.69
N ASP A 413 -14.39 7.55 -1.43
CA ASP A 413 -14.07 6.40 -0.60
C ASP A 413 -15.32 5.53 -0.47
N ARG A 414 -15.18 4.21 -0.43
CA ARG A 414 -16.29 3.26 -0.37
C ARG A 414 -16.02 2.22 0.69
N ALA A 415 -16.93 2.11 1.64
CA ALA A 415 -16.87 1.09 2.68
C ALA A 415 -18.13 0.24 2.69
N LEU A 416 -17.95 -1.06 2.88
CA LEU A 416 -19.00 -2.04 3.11
C LEU A 416 -18.61 -2.90 4.31
N LEU A 417 -19.57 -3.20 5.19
CA LEU A 417 -19.40 -4.14 6.27
C LEU A 417 -20.68 -4.96 6.43
N ALA A 418 -20.60 -6.26 6.15
CA ALA A 418 -21.70 -7.20 6.25
C ALA A 418 -21.56 -8.07 7.51
N ILE A 419 -22.64 -8.21 8.23
CA ILE A 419 -22.79 -9.06 9.42
C ILE A 419 -23.90 -10.07 9.13
N ARG A 420 -23.55 -11.34 8.97
CA ARG A 420 -24.49 -12.42 8.71
C ARG A 420 -24.63 -13.30 9.93
N SER A 421 -25.89 -13.55 10.34
CA SER A 421 -26.17 -14.56 11.35
C SER A 421 -25.96 -15.95 10.76
N SER A 422 -25.12 -16.77 11.40
CA SER A 422 -24.87 -18.16 10.99
C SER A 422 -25.36 -19.14 12.04
N PRO A 423 -25.90 -20.29 11.64
CA PRO A 423 -26.22 -21.32 12.60
C PRO A 423 -24.92 -21.71 13.35
N PRO A 424 -25.00 -22.05 14.64
CA PRO A 424 -23.81 -22.49 15.36
C PRO A 424 -23.22 -23.68 14.61
N SER A 425 -21.92 -23.58 14.29
CA SER A 425 -21.19 -24.70 13.70
C SER A 425 -21.34 -25.88 14.65
N GLY A 426 -22.06 -26.92 14.22
CA GLY A 426 -22.24 -28.13 15.00
C GLY A 426 -20.85 -28.66 15.36
N ARG A 427 -20.49 -28.61 16.62
CA ARG A 427 -19.35 -29.38 17.13
C ARG A 427 -19.58 -30.83 16.67
N LYS A 428 -18.77 -31.30 15.76
CA LYS A 428 -18.62 -32.75 15.59
C LYS A 428 -18.04 -33.23 16.92
N ASP A 429 -18.90 -33.78 17.77
CA ASP A 429 -18.42 -34.54 18.91
C ASP A 429 -17.45 -35.62 18.37
N PRO A 430 -16.25 -35.74 18.93
CA PRO A 430 -15.39 -36.81 18.54
C PRO A 430 -16.05 -38.12 18.98
N ILE A 431 -16.31 -39.00 18.01
CA ILE A 431 -16.72 -40.39 18.21
C ILE A 431 -15.55 -41.15 18.84
#